data_ee6492b32c2aab8463c3c897487930a1
#
_entry.id   ee6492b32c2aab8463c3c897487930a1
#
_cell.length_a   1.000
_cell.length_b   1.000
_cell.length_c   1.000
_cell.angle_alpha   90.00
_cell.angle_beta   90.00
_cell.angle_gamma   90.00
#
_symmetry.space_group_name_H-M   'P 1'
#
loop_
_entity.id
_entity.type
_entity.pdbx_description
1 polymer ?
#
loop_
_entity_poly.entity_id
_entity_poly.type
_entity_poly.pdbx_seq_one_letter_code
_entity_poly.pdbx_strand_id
1 'polypeptide(L)'
;YKFYDVTNGGARIHDAGRHSLRTSGMFAAGVEYALPSLPELALRLEYQWLARVGKLRTGRTENSSVDYNPWIGSINAGLSYRFGQGAAPVVAPEVVSKTFNLSSDVTFAFGKANLKPQAKATLDGIYGEIAQINNANVAVAGYTDRIGKDAPNVKLSQRRADSVANYLVAKGVPAQNISAVGHGKANPVTGSTCDAVKGRKALIACLAPDRRVEIAVNGTK
;
A
#
# COMPACT_ATOMS: atom_id res chain seq x y z
N TYR A 1 3.10 28.15 44.28
CA TYR A 1 2.28 27.46 45.27
C TYR A 1 2.06 28.42 46.42
N LYS A 2 0.79 28.72 46.76
CA LYS A 2 0.44 29.39 48.02
C LYS A 2 0.27 28.29 49.06
N PHE A 3 1.14 28.25 50.04
CA PHE A 3 0.89 27.46 51.23
C PHE A 3 -0.10 28.24 52.11
N TYR A 4 -1.21 27.63 52.42
CA TYR A 4 -2.17 28.19 53.35
C TYR A 4 -1.71 27.88 54.78
N ASP A 5 -1.83 28.86 55.60
CA ASP A 5 -1.46 28.83 57.01
C ASP A 5 -2.32 27.82 57.75
N VAL A 6 -1.68 26.93 58.51
CA VAL A 6 -2.37 26.01 59.39
C VAL A 6 -2.35 26.62 60.77
N THR A 7 -3.47 27.13 61.21
CA THR A 7 -3.62 27.63 62.57
C THR A 7 -3.68 26.47 63.55
N ASN A 8 -2.66 26.34 64.37
CA ASN A 8 -2.69 25.48 65.53
C ASN A 8 -2.81 26.37 66.75
N GLY A 9 -3.94 26.31 67.44
CA GLY A 9 -4.10 26.96 68.73
C GLY A 9 -4.22 28.49 68.75
N GLY A 10 -4.78 29.12 67.75
CA GLY A 10 -5.18 30.52 67.76
C GLY A 10 -4.10 31.60 67.60
N ALA A 11 -2.89 31.22 67.22
CA ALA A 11 -1.83 32.16 66.85
C ALA A 11 -1.78 32.29 65.29
N ARG A 12 -2.00 33.50 64.78
CA ARG A 12 -1.78 33.84 63.39
C ARG A 12 -0.29 33.98 63.12
N ILE A 13 0.29 33.07 62.42
CA ILE A 13 1.64 33.20 61.85
C ILE A 13 1.53 33.98 60.58
N HIS A 14 1.96 35.22 60.51
CA HIS A 14 2.08 35.97 59.27
C HIS A 14 3.23 35.38 58.43
N ASP A 15 2.93 34.66 57.39
CA ASP A 15 3.92 34.29 56.43
C ASP A 15 4.11 35.42 55.40
N ALA A 16 5.28 36.07 55.48
CA ALA A 16 5.73 36.99 54.45
C ALA A 16 6.04 36.15 53.21
N GLY A 17 5.10 36.17 52.25
CA GLY A 17 5.15 35.35 51.02
C GLY A 17 6.52 35.36 50.35
N ARG A 18 7.28 34.30 50.55
CA ARG A 18 8.51 34.04 49.80
C ARG A 18 8.17 33.27 48.56
N HIS A 19 8.19 33.96 47.46
CA HIS A 19 8.19 33.31 46.14
C HIS A 19 9.57 32.71 45.89
N SER A 20 9.75 31.43 46.08
CA SER A 20 10.95 30.73 45.63
C SER A 20 10.65 30.03 44.32
N LEU A 21 11.18 30.54 43.22
CA LEU A 21 11.24 29.86 41.96
C LEU A 21 12.16 28.64 42.08
N ARG A 22 11.63 27.45 41.87
CA ARG A 22 12.42 26.21 41.90
C ARG A 22 12.15 25.38 40.66
N THR A 23 13.18 24.78 40.15
CA THR A 23 13.13 23.91 38.98
C THR A 23 12.65 22.52 39.41
N SER A 24 11.60 22.05 38.76
CA SER A 24 11.09 20.68 38.90
C SER A 24 11.18 19.99 37.53
N GLY A 25 11.61 18.74 37.51
CA GLY A 25 11.54 17.91 36.32
C GLY A 25 10.19 17.21 36.31
N MET A 26 9.45 17.29 35.20
CA MET A 26 8.24 16.53 34.98
C MET A 26 8.51 15.49 33.91
N PHE A 27 8.19 14.26 34.23
CA PHE A 27 8.22 13.14 33.31
C PHE A 27 6.80 12.65 33.07
N ALA A 28 6.43 12.41 31.85
CA ALA A 28 5.14 11.86 31.46
C ALA A 28 5.32 10.67 30.53
N ALA A 29 4.56 9.62 30.75
CA ALA A 29 4.46 8.49 29.84
C ALA A 29 2.99 8.15 29.67
N GLY A 30 2.55 7.93 28.44
CA GLY A 30 1.14 7.67 28.17
C GLY A 30 0.93 6.85 26.93
N VAL A 31 -0.27 6.32 26.79
CA VAL A 31 -0.76 5.61 25.61
C VAL A 31 -1.97 6.35 25.06
N GLU A 32 -2.03 6.46 23.75
CA GLU A 32 -3.18 6.98 23.03
C GLU A 32 -3.74 5.88 22.13
N TYR A 33 -5.02 5.59 22.26
CA TYR A 33 -5.71 4.59 21.46
C TYR A 33 -6.78 5.27 20.61
N ALA A 34 -6.56 5.29 19.29
CA ALA A 34 -7.54 5.79 18.34
C ALA A 34 -8.67 4.76 18.18
N LEU A 35 -9.91 5.23 18.22
CA LEU A 35 -11.09 4.37 18.04
C LEU A 35 -11.22 4.01 16.56
N PRO A 36 -11.26 2.70 16.19
CA PRO A 36 -11.32 2.30 14.78
C PRO A 36 -12.56 2.79 14.03
N SER A 37 -13.68 2.98 14.74
CA SER A 37 -14.94 3.48 14.19
C SER A 37 -15.03 5.01 14.11
N LEU A 38 -14.17 5.73 14.86
CA LEU A 38 -14.13 7.18 14.95
C LEU A 38 -12.66 7.62 15.04
N PRO A 39 -11.92 7.62 13.92
CA PRO A 39 -10.47 7.86 13.94
C PRO A 39 -10.08 9.26 14.40
N GLU A 40 -11.03 10.19 14.44
CA GLU A 40 -10.86 11.54 14.97
C GLU A 40 -10.86 11.58 16.51
N LEU A 41 -11.34 10.50 17.16
CA LEU A 41 -11.45 10.38 18.60
C LEU A 41 -10.44 9.37 19.14
N ALA A 42 -9.65 9.80 20.11
CA ALA A 42 -8.69 8.93 20.76
C ALA A 42 -8.83 8.99 22.30
N LEU A 43 -8.74 7.84 22.92
CA LEU A 43 -8.62 7.71 24.36
C LEU A 43 -7.15 7.85 24.74
N ARG A 44 -6.86 8.72 25.71
CA ARG A 44 -5.52 8.96 26.21
C ARG A 44 -5.45 8.61 27.69
N LEU A 45 -4.46 7.79 28.04
CA LEU A 45 -4.10 7.51 29.43
C LEU A 45 -2.64 7.92 29.61
N GLU A 46 -2.39 8.82 30.56
CA GLU A 46 -1.08 9.38 30.82
C GLU A 46 -0.76 9.33 32.31
N TYR A 47 0.41 8.83 32.64
CA TYR A 47 0.99 8.92 33.96
C TYR A 47 2.05 10.02 33.96
N GLN A 48 1.87 11.00 34.84
CA GLN A 48 2.81 12.09 35.02
C GLN A 48 3.48 11.94 36.37
N TRP A 49 4.77 12.11 36.38
CA TRP A 49 5.58 12.09 37.56
C TRP A 49 6.37 13.40 37.69
N LEU A 50 6.14 14.11 38.78
CA LEU A 50 6.85 15.34 39.13
C LEU A 50 8.02 14.98 40.04
N ALA A 51 9.23 15.01 39.52
CA ALA A 51 10.45 14.83 40.28
C ALA A 51 11.01 16.21 40.63
N ARG A 52 11.29 16.40 41.90
CA ARG A 52 11.82 17.63 42.40
C ARG A 52 13.34 17.67 42.34
N VAL A 53 13.89 18.81 41.91
CA VAL A 53 15.33 19.08 41.94
C VAL A 53 15.57 20.11 43.07
N GLY A 54 15.98 19.61 44.24
CA GLY A 54 16.41 20.46 45.37
C GLY A 54 15.63 20.28 46.67
N LYS A 55 16.26 20.56 47.78
CA LYS A 55 15.69 20.48 49.15
C LYS A 55 15.00 21.79 49.55
N LEU A 56 13.77 21.72 50.10
CA LEU A 56 13.10 22.84 50.75
C LEU A 56 13.56 22.90 52.19
N ARG A 57 14.23 23.97 52.54
CA ARG A 57 14.40 24.32 53.95
C ARG A 57 13.33 25.33 54.32
N THR A 58 12.36 24.89 55.11
CA THR A 58 11.38 25.77 55.73
C THR A 58 11.72 25.85 57.22
N GLY A 59 12.00 27.04 57.70
CA GLY A 59 12.09 27.28 59.14
C GLY A 59 13.30 28.08 59.56
N ARG A 60 13.03 29.17 60.24
CA ARG A 60 13.97 29.95 61.00
C ARG A 60 13.50 29.92 62.48
N THR A 61 13.54 28.74 63.04
CA THR A 61 13.48 28.54 64.49
C THR A 61 14.39 27.36 64.80
N GLU A 62 15.10 27.52 65.89
CA GLU A 62 16.37 26.87 66.23
C GLU A 62 16.36 25.34 66.34
N ASN A 63 15.31 24.62 66.10
CA ASN A 63 15.35 23.17 66.31
C ASN A 63 14.38 22.30 65.52
N SER A 64 13.84 22.74 64.40
CA SER A 64 13.05 21.84 63.57
C SER A 64 13.14 22.16 62.06
N SER A 65 14.03 21.51 61.39
CA SER A 65 14.01 21.44 59.90
C SER A 65 13.16 20.27 59.49
N VAL A 66 11.98 20.52 58.98
CA VAL A 66 11.18 19.48 58.31
C VAL A 66 11.65 19.39 56.87
N ASP A 67 12.36 18.32 56.55
CA ASP A 67 12.70 18.00 55.18
C ASP A 67 11.46 17.41 54.48
N TYR A 68 10.72 18.24 53.78
CA TYR A 68 9.59 17.81 52.97
C TYR A 68 10.04 17.59 51.54
N ASN A 69 9.96 16.35 51.10
CA ASN A 69 10.34 15.95 49.74
C ASN A 69 9.10 15.40 48.98
N PRO A 70 8.19 16.28 48.53
CA PRO A 70 7.01 15.80 47.81
C PRO A 70 7.39 15.28 46.44
N TRP A 71 7.07 14.04 46.20
CA TRP A 71 6.92 13.53 44.83
C TRP A 71 5.43 13.37 44.56
N ILE A 72 4.99 13.82 43.42
CA ILE A 72 3.58 13.77 43.02
C ILE A 72 3.48 12.95 41.75
N GLY A 73 2.75 11.86 41.83
CA GLY A 73 2.33 11.10 40.66
C GLY A 73 0.86 11.38 40.37
N SER A 74 0.51 11.56 39.13
CA SER A 74 -0.88 11.71 38.69
C SER A 74 -1.17 10.81 37.49
N ILE A 75 -2.36 10.22 37.50
CA ILE A 75 -2.89 9.50 36.37
C ILE A 75 -3.94 10.39 35.73
N ASN A 76 -3.77 10.69 34.45
CA ASN A 76 -4.71 11.49 33.69
C ASN A 76 -5.35 10.60 32.61
N ALA A 77 -6.67 10.54 32.62
CA ALA A 77 -7.44 9.95 31.54
C ALA A 77 -8.11 11.08 30.77
N GLY A 78 -8.00 11.05 29.47
CA GLY A 78 -8.51 12.10 28.60
C GLY A 78 -9.09 11.55 27.32
N LEU A 79 -9.91 12.38 26.69
CA LEU A 79 -10.44 12.19 25.37
C LEU A 79 -9.83 13.26 24.49
N SER A 80 -9.14 12.89 23.43
CA SER A 80 -8.62 13.83 22.45
C SER A 80 -9.44 13.74 21.17
N TYR A 81 -9.92 14.90 20.69
CA TYR A 81 -10.60 15.02 19.43
C TYR A 81 -9.73 15.86 18.47
N ARG A 82 -9.43 15.33 17.30
CA ARG A 82 -8.60 15.99 16.30
C ARG A 82 -9.47 16.78 15.33
N PHE A 83 -9.59 18.08 15.57
CA PHE A 83 -10.32 18.98 14.66
C PHE A 83 -9.53 19.17 13.36
N GLY A 84 -10.23 19.10 12.23
CA GLY A 84 -9.69 19.49 10.91
C GLY A 84 -8.62 18.57 10.32
N GLN A 85 -8.29 17.47 10.95
CA GLN A 85 -7.67 16.36 10.26
C GLN A 85 -8.81 15.63 9.57
N GLY A 86 -9.06 16.00 8.31
CA GLY A 86 -9.92 15.20 7.45
C GLY A 86 -9.57 13.73 7.62
N ALA A 87 -10.55 12.86 7.36
CA ALA A 87 -10.38 11.41 7.43
C ALA A 87 -8.94 11.03 7.07
N ALA A 88 -8.34 10.13 7.87
CA ALA A 88 -6.99 9.61 7.59
C ALA A 88 -6.87 9.45 6.08
N PRO A 89 -5.80 9.91 5.44
CA PRO A 89 -5.71 9.86 4.00
C PRO A 89 -6.09 8.45 3.58
N VAL A 90 -7.25 8.33 2.95
CA VAL A 90 -7.65 7.08 2.32
C VAL A 90 -6.52 6.84 1.35
N VAL A 91 -5.63 5.92 1.65
CA VAL A 91 -4.59 5.50 0.73
C VAL A 91 -5.38 5.02 -0.47
N ALA A 92 -5.44 5.85 -1.50
CA ALA A 92 -6.11 5.47 -2.72
C ALA A 92 -5.50 4.16 -3.17
N PRO A 93 -6.30 3.14 -3.51
CA PRO A 93 -5.75 1.86 -3.94
C PRO A 93 -4.79 2.10 -5.10
N GLU A 94 -3.59 1.56 -5.00
CA GLU A 94 -2.57 1.71 -6.03
C GLU A 94 -3.08 1.04 -7.31
N VAL A 95 -3.23 1.84 -8.38
CA VAL A 95 -3.63 1.32 -9.69
C VAL A 95 -2.45 0.56 -10.28
N VAL A 96 -2.66 -0.72 -10.53
CA VAL A 96 -1.67 -1.61 -11.14
C VAL A 96 -2.05 -1.85 -12.59
N SER A 97 -1.11 -1.58 -13.50
CA SER A 97 -1.23 -1.92 -14.92
C SER A 97 0.00 -2.71 -15.34
N LYS A 98 -0.19 -3.94 -15.83
CA LYS A 98 0.87 -4.82 -16.29
C LYS A 98 0.53 -5.38 -17.67
N THR A 99 1.54 -5.51 -18.53
CA THR A 99 1.38 -6.14 -19.85
C THR A 99 2.42 -7.25 -20.01
N PHE A 100 1.95 -8.43 -20.39
CA PHE A 100 2.78 -9.60 -20.67
C PHE A 100 2.73 -9.90 -22.16
N ASN A 101 3.89 -10.12 -22.77
CA ASN A 101 4.03 -10.46 -24.18
C ASN A 101 4.46 -11.92 -24.33
N LEU A 102 3.65 -12.71 -25.02
CA LEU A 102 3.94 -14.11 -25.33
C LEU A 102 4.21 -14.27 -26.82
N SER A 103 5.41 -14.73 -27.17
CA SER A 103 5.70 -15.11 -28.56
C SER A 103 4.80 -16.26 -28.99
N SER A 104 4.10 -16.10 -30.10
CA SER A 104 3.22 -17.15 -30.65
C SER A 104 3.99 -18.41 -31.04
N ASP A 105 5.26 -18.30 -31.42
CA ASP A 105 6.09 -19.43 -31.85
C ASP A 105 6.47 -20.33 -30.67
N VAL A 106 6.59 -19.74 -29.46
CA VAL A 106 6.79 -20.47 -28.21
C VAL A 106 5.47 -21.00 -27.67
N THR A 107 4.42 -20.20 -27.80
CA THR A 107 3.11 -20.44 -27.17
C THR A 107 2.30 -21.51 -27.91
N PHE A 108 2.35 -21.53 -29.24
CA PHE A 108 1.53 -22.40 -30.10
C PHE A 108 2.36 -23.19 -31.09
N ALA A 109 1.82 -24.32 -31.54
CA ALA A 109 2.35 -25.00 -32.71
C ALA A 109 2.06 -24.19 -34.01
N PHE A 110 2.90 -24.34 -35.02
CA PHE A 110 2.79 -23.59 -36.28
C PHE A 110 1.38 -23.70 -36.89
N GLY A 111 0.78 -22.54 -37.18
CA GLY A 111 -0.58 -22.46 -37.75
C GLY A 111 -1.70 -22.89 -36.80
N LYS A 112 -1.40 -23.25 -35.56
CA LYS A 112 -2.37 -23.73 -34.54
C LYS A 112 -2.60 -22.70 -33.43
N ALA A 113 -3.63 -22.95 -32.65
CA ALA A 113 -4.00 -22.20 -31.47
C ALA A 113 -3.93 -23.05 -30.16
N ASN A 114 -3.48 -24.30 -30.26
CA ASN A 114 -3.33 -25.14 -29.08
C ASN A 114 -2.09 -24.75 -28.28
N LEU A 115 -2.26 -24.53 -26.99
CA LEU A 115 -1.17 -24.14 -26.08
C LEU A 115 -0.17 -25.30 -25.91
N LYS A 116 1.10 -24.99 -26.08
CA LYS A 116 2.20 -25.91 -25.75
C LYS A 116 2.37 -26.06 -24.25
N PRO A 117 2.94 -27.17 -23.73
CA PRO A 117 3.17 -27.35 -22.28
C PRO A 117 3.97 -26.21 -21.64
N GLN A 118 5.02 -25.70 -22.32
CA GLN A 118 5.83 -24.57 -21.85
C GLN A 118 5.00 -23.28 -21.73
N ALA A 119 4.08 -23.04 -22.66
CA ALA A 119 3.18 -21.88 -22.60
C ALA A 119 2.25 -21.95 -21.40
N LYS A 120 1.77 -23.15 -21.04
CA LYS A 120 0.93 -23.35 -19.86
C LYS A 120 1.69 -22.98 -18.58
N ALA A 121 2.95 -23.38 -18.43
CA ALA A 121 3.78 -23.01 -17.30
C ALA A 121 3.99 -21.48 -17.18
N THR A 122 4.21 -20.80 -18.31
CA THR A 122 4.31 -19.34 -18.35
C THR A 122 2.98 -18.68 -17.95
N LEU A 123 1.86 -19.19 -18.45
CA LEU A 123 0.51 -18.70 -18.11
C LEU A 123 0.16 -18.95 -16.64
N ASP A 124 0.65 -20.04 -16.04
CA ASP A 124 0.49 -20.30 -14.59
C ASP A 124 1.22 -19.23 -13.77
N GLY A 125 2.40 -18.80 -14.18
CA GLY A 125 3.12 -17.68 -13.56
C GLY A 125 2.34 -16.36 -13.69
N ILE A 126 1.84 -16.05 -14.87
CA ILE A 126 1.03 -14.85 -15.13
C ILE A 126 -0.25 -14.88 -14.30
N TYR A 127 -0.92 -16.02 -14.19
CA TYR A 127 -2.09 -16.19 -13.33
C TYR A 127 -1.76 -15.90 -11.85
N GLY A 128 -0.60 -16.38 -11.37
CA GLY A 128 -0.12 -16.07 -10.01
C GLY A 128 0.03 -14.58 -9.75
N GLU A 129 0.45 -13.79 -10.76
CA GLU A 129 0.52 -12.34 -10.64
C GLU A 129 -0.87 -11.68 -10.71
N ILE A 130 -1.76 -12.17 -11.59
CA ILE A 130 -3.14 -11.68 -11.68
C ILE A 130 -3.89 -11.89 -10.36
N ALA A 131 -3.68 -13.04 -9.71
CA ALA A 131 -4.33 -13.39 -8.45
C ALA A 131 -3.96 -12.47 -7.27
N GLN A 132 -2.87 -11.70 -7.37
CA GLN A 132 -2.45 -10.71 -6.38
C GLN A 132 -3.05 -9.32 -6.62
N ILE A 133 -3.80 -9.13 -7.71
CA ILE A 133 -4.39 -7.86 -8.10
C ILE A 133 -5.88 -7.89 -7.78
N ASN A 134 -6.34 -6.94 -6.97
CA ASN A 134 -7.75 -6.80 -6.66
C ASN A 134 -8.51 -6.24 -7.86
N ASN A 135 -9.72 -6.76 -8.12
CA ASN A 135 -10.57 -6.34 -9.23
C ASN A 135 -9.85 -6.37 -10.60
N ALA A 136 -9.00 -7.39 -10.80
CA ALA A 136 -8.24 -7.53 -12.02
C ALA A 136 -9.16 -7.65 -13.24
N ASN A 137 -8.94 -6.79 -14.24
CA ASN A 137 -9.50 -6.88 -15.58
C ASN A 137 -8.38 -7.27 -16.54
N VAL A 138 -8.61 -8.29 -17.34
CA VAL A 138 -7.63 -8.89 -18.23
C VAL A 138 -8.07 -8.73 -19.68
N ALA A 139 -7.24 -8.12 -20.51
CA ALA A 139 -7.46 -8.04 -21.95
C ALA A 139 -6.39 -8.86 -22.68
N VAL A 140 -6.82 -9.84 -23.47
CA VAL A 140 -5.95 -10.70 -24.26
C VAL A 140 -6.06 -10.29 -25.72
N ALA A 141 -4.97 -9.84 -26.31
CA ALA A 141 -4.90 -9.38 -27.69
C ALA A 141 -3.98 -10.31 -28.51
N GLY A 142 -4.51 -10.92 -29.56
CA GLY A 142 -3.75 -11.78 -30.48
C GLY A 142 -3.32 -11.05 -31.73
N TYR A 143 -2.06 -11.26 -32.16
CA TYR A 143 -1.50 -10.66 -33.37
C TYR A 143 -0.82 -11.71 -34.24
N THR A 144 -0.79 -11.44 -35.55
CA THR A 144 -0.04 -12.23 -36.55
C THR A 144 0.97 -11.32 -37.26
N ASP A 145 1.90 -11.92 -37.96
CA ASP A 145 2.70 -11.17 -38.92
C ASP A 145 1.88 -10.77 -40.16
N ARG A 146 2.49 -9.97 -41.03
CA ARG A 146 1.88 -9.45 -42.25
C ARG A 146 1.76 -10.46 -43.42
N ILE A 147 2.26 -11.70 -43.23
CA ILE A 147 2.24 -12.70 -44.30
C ILE A 147 0.86 -13.33 -44.42
N GLY A 148 0.36 -13.46 -45.64
CA GLY A 148 -0.93 -14.09 -45.94
C GLY A 148 -2.09 -13.09 -46.07
N LYS A 149 -3.32 -13.62 -46.10
CA LYS A 149 -4.55 -12.82 -46.23
C LYS A 149 -5.04 -12.34 -44.89
N ASP A 150 -5.78 -11.23 -44.86
CA ASP A 150 -6.25 -10.64 -43.62
C ASP A 150 -7.25 -11.50 -42.84
N ALA A 151 -8.28 -11.99 -43.53
CA ALA A 151 -9.35 -12.77 -42.88
C ALA A 151 -8.84 -14.05 -42.18
N PRO A 152 -7.96 -14.89 -42.77
CA PRO A 152 -7.33 -16.00 -42.05
C PRO A 152 -6.48 -15.57 -40.85
N ASN A 153 -5.75 -14.45 -40.96
CA ASN A 153 -4.91 -13.95 -39.87
C ASN A 153 -5.76 -13.44 -38.70
N VAL A 154 -6.84 -12.72 -38.95
CA VAL A 154 -7.79 -12.31 -37.90
C VAL A 154 -8.37 -13.54 -37.21
N LYS A 155 -8.83 -14.56 -37.97
CA LYS A 155 -9.36 -15.80 -37.37
C LYS A 155 -8.32 -16.56 -36.57
N LEU A 156 -7.05 -16.61 -37.01
CA LEU A 156 -5.98 -17.26 -36.25
C LEU A 156 -5.63 -16.52 -34.96
N SER A 157 -5.48 -15.21 -35.05
CA SER A 157 -5.18 -14.38 -33.88
C SER A 157 -6.31 -14.44 -32.84
N GLN A 158 -7.59 -14.43 -33.29
CA GLN A 158 -8.73 -14.59 -32.38
C GLN A 158 -8.68 -15.94 -31.66
N ARG A 159 -8.54 -17.05 -32.38
CA ARG A 159 -8.45 -18.38 -31.77
C ARG A 159 -7.30 -18.50 -30.76
N ARG A 160 -6.17 -17.82 -31.00
CA ARG A 160 -5.02 -17.79 -30.08
C ARG A 160 -5.33 -17.00 -28.84
N ALA A 161 -5.93 -15.82 -28.97
CA ALA A 161 -6.40 -15.03 -27.85
C ALA A 161 -7.43 -15.79 -27.01
N ASP A 162 -8.40 -16.45 -27.66
CA ASP A 162 -9.40 -17.28 -26.98
C ASP A 162 -8.78 -18.45 -26.20
N SER A 163 -7.76 -19.10 -26.78
CA SER A 163 -7.07 -20.22 -26.12
C SER A 163 -6.35 -19.77 -24.84
N VAL A 164 -5.73 -18.60 -24.86
CA VAL A 164 -5.08 -18.00 -23.67
C VAL A 164 -6.11 -17.59 -22.65
N ALA A 165 -7.16 -16.88 -23.06
CA ALA A 165 -8.23 -16.42 -22.17
C ALA A 165 -8.93 -17.61 -21.50
N ASN A 166 -9.32 -18.63 -22.26
CA ASN A 166 -9.96 -19.83 -21.72
C ASN A 166 -9.06 -20.57 -20.73
N TYR A 167 -7.75 -20.59 -20.95
CA TYR A 167 -6.81 -21.17 -20.02
C TYR A 167 -6.78 -20.39 -18.70
N LEU A 168 -6.72 -19.06 -18.75
CA LEU A 168 -6.74 -18.21 -17.55
C LEU A 168 -8.07 -18.31 -16.79
N VAL A 169 -9.21 -18.41 -17.51
CA VAL A 169 -10.51 -18.66 -16.89
C VAL A 169 -10.53 -20.02 -16.19
N ALA A 170 -9.99 -21.06 -16.83
CA ALA A 170 -9.91 -22.39 -16.20
C ALA A 170 -8.99 -22.42 -14.96
N LYS A 171 -8.06 -21.48 -14.85
CA LYS A 171 -7.21 -21.29 -13.65
C LYS A 171 -7.90 -20.49 -12.54
N GLY A 172 -8.96 -19.74 -12.84
CA GLY A 172 -9.73 -19.01 -11.83
C GLY A 172 -9.96 -17.52 -12.10
N VAL A 173 -9.52 -17.00 -13.27
CA VAL A 173 -9.88 -15.62 -13.65
C VAL A 173 -11.37 -15.59 -13.98
N PRO A 174 -12.19 -14.70 -13.34
CA PRO A 174 -13.62 -14.61 -13.64
C PRO A 174 -13.87 -14.28 -15.12
N ALA A 175 -14.75 -15.03 -15.77
CA ALA A 175 -15.01 -14.88 -17.22
C ALA A 175 -15.53 -13.48 -17.58
N GLN A 176 -16.23 -12.79 -16.67
CA GLN A 176 -16.68 -11.41 -16.85
C GLN A 176 -15.55 -10.37 -16.82
N ASN A 177 -14.40 -10.74 -16.27
CA ASN A 177 -13.25 -9.84 -16.13
C ASN A 177 -12.17 -10.07 -17.19
N ILE A 178 -12.42 -10.96 -18.14
CA ILE A 178 -11.46 -11.26 -19.20
C ILE A 178 -12.10 -11.08 -20.58
N SER A 179 -11.36 -10.44 -21.49
CA SER A 179 -11.74 -10.28 -22.88
C SER A 179 -10.65 -10.79 -23.79
N ALA A 180 -11.02 -11.32 -24.97
CA ALA A 180 -10.08 -11.82 -25.97
C ALA A 180 -10.41 -11.26 -27.34
N VAL A 181 -9.43 -10.63 -27.99
CA VAL A 181 -9.60 -10.02 -29.31
C VAL A 181 -8.43 -10.37 -30.22
N GLY A 182 -8.74 -10.82 -31.45
CA GLY A 182 -7.76 -11.06 -32.51
C GLY A 182 -7.66 -9.88 -33.45
N HIS A 183 -6.50 -9.24 -33.49
CA HIS A 183 -6.21 -8.06 -34.31
C HIS A 183 -5.57 -8.39 -35.67
N GLY A 184 -5.29 -9.67 -35.96
CA GLY A 184 -4.63 -10.06 -37.21
C GLY A 184 -3.28 -9.39 -37.36
N LYS A 185 -3.07 -8.69 -38.46
CA LYS A 185 -1.81 -8.03 -38.83
C LYS A 185 -1.66 -6.60 -38.24
N ALA A 186 -2.60 -6.16 -37.42
CA ALA A 186 -2.54 -4.81 -36.87
C ALA A 186 -1.35 -4.63 -35.90
N ASN A 187 -0.90 -3.39 -35.76
CA ASN A 187 0.14 -2.97 -34.80
C ASN A 187 1.43 -3.82 -34.89
N PRO A 188 2.09 -3.90 -36.09
CA PRO A 188 3.33 -4.63 -36.21
C PRO A 188 4.43 -4.01 -35.35
N VAL A 189 5.10 -4.82 -34.53
CA VAL A 189 6.25 -4.42 -33.73
C VAL A 189 7.48 -4.15 -34.59
N THR A 190 7.63 -4.94 -35.65
CA THR A 190 8.77 -4.79 -36.56
C THR A 190 8.66 -3.59 -37.50
N GLY A 191 7.46 -3.01 -37.65
CA GLY A 191 7.25 -1.86 -38.55
C GLY A 191 7.84 -2.10 -39.95
N SER A 192 8.70 -1.20 -40.42
CA SER A 192 9.39 -1.28 -41.70
C SER A 192 10.74 -2.03 -41.66
N THR A 193 11.20 -2.46 -40.48
CA THR A 193 12.55 -3.06 -40.31
C THR A 193 12.78 -4.28 -41.21
N CYS A 194 11.73 -5.06 -41.48
CA CYS A 194 11.82 -6.27 -42.29
C CYS A 194 11.55 -6.06 -43.80
N ASP A 195 11.36 -4.81 -44.25
CA ASP A 195 10.96 -4.55 -45.65
C ASP A 195 12.09 -4.85 -46.65
N ALA A 196 13.33 -4.63 -46.24
CA ALA A 196 14.51 -4.90 -47.07
C ALA A 196 14.95 -6.36 -47.05
N VAL A 197 14.31 -7.24 -46.25
CA VAL A 197 14.73 -8.64 -46.09
C VAL A 197 14.33 -9.45 -47.31
N LYS A 198 15.33 -9.96 -48.02
CA LYS A 198 15.16 -10.83 -49.20
C LYS A 198 15.12 -12.30 -48.77
N GLY A 199 14.17 -13.03 -49.31
CA GLY A 199 13.99 -14.45 -49.03
C GLY A 199 12.93 -14.75 -47.96
N ARG A 200 12.02 -15.67 -48.33
CA ARG A 200 10.84 -16.00 -47.50
C ARG A 200 11.20 -16.48 -46.09
N LYS A 201 12.22 -17.32 -45.96
CA LYS A 201 12.63 -17.86 -44.65
C LYS A 201 13.19 -16.77 -43.75
N ALA A 202 14.04 -15.89 -44.29
CA ALA A 202 14.61 -14.77 -43.55
C ALA A 202 13.52 -13.75 -43.14
N LEU A 203 12.56 -13.49 -44.05
CA LEU A 203 11.43 -12.61 -43.75
C LEU A 203 10.55 -13.18 -42.61
N ILE A 204 10.23 -14.47 -42.64
CA ILE A 204 9.46 -15.14 -41.58
C ILE A 204 10.18 -15.01 -40.23
N ALA A 205 11.51 -15.19 -40.21
CA ALA A 205 12.30 -15.05 -39.01
C ALA A 205 12.31 -13.60 -38.50
N CYS A 206 12.49 -12.63 -39.40
CA CYS A 206 12.48 -11.20 -39.06
C CYS A 206 11.12 -10.77 -38.44
N LEU A 207 10.02 -11.26 -38.97
CA LEU A 207 8.67 -10.92 -38.51
C LEU A 207 8.21 -11.71 -37.27
N ALA A 208 9.08 -12.50 -36.66
CA ALA A 208 8.73 -13.28 -35.44
C ALA A 208 8.16 -12.44 -34.30
N PRO A 209 8.65 -11.22 -34.00
CA PRO A 209 8.10 -10.36 -32.96
C PRO A 209 6.64 -9.95 -33.18
N ASP A 210 6.18 -9.88 -34.44
CA ASP A 210 4.78 -9.52 -34.74
C ASP A 210 3.81 -10.64 -34.37
N ARG A 211 4.28 -11.88 -34.35
CA ARG A 211 3.48 -13.05 -33.95
C ARG A 211 3.47 -13.20 -32.46
N ARG A 212 2.52 -12.55 -31.81
CA ARG A 212 2.45 -12.48 -30.34
C ARG A 212 1.02 -12.53 -29.81
N VAL A 213 0.91 -12.79 -28.52
CA VAL A 213 -0.29 -12.55 -27.72
C VAL A 213 0.11 -11.65 -26.58
N GLU A 214 -0.59 -10.53 -26.43
CA GLU A 214 -0.43 -9.59 -25.34
C GLU A 214 -1.53 -9.84 -24.30
N ILE A 215 -1.16 -9.81 -23.02
CA ILE A 215 -2.08 -9.92 -21.89
C ILE A 215 -1.91 -8.65 -21.07
N ALA A 216 -2.86 -7.74 -21.16
CA ALA A 216 -2.90 -6.54 -20.35
C ALA A 216 -3.78 -6.76 -19.11
N VAL A 217 -3.26 -6.46 -17.95
CA VAL A 217 -3.94 -6.63 -16.65
C VAL A 217 -4.01 -5.27 -15.95
N ASN A 218 -5.21 -4.86 -15.62
CA ASN A 218 -5.47 -3.62 -14.87
C ASN A 218 -6.28 -3.95 -13.61
N GLY A 219 -5.93 -3.32 -12.50
CA GLY A 219 -6.64 -3.50 -11.24
C GLY A 219 -6.06 -2.63 -10.13
N THR A 220 -6.25 -3.03 -8.90
CA THR A 220 -5.75 -2.30 -7.72
C THR A 220 -5.00 -3.24 -6.79
N LYS A 221 -4.10 -2.67 -6.01
CA LYS A 221 -3.33 -3.43 -5.02
C LYS A 221 -3.55 -2.86 -3.63
#